data_3f045929bc45a658e7588190f5e88fa2
#
_entry.id   3f045929bc45a658e7588190f5e88fa2
#
_cell.length_a   1.000
_cell.length_b   1.000
_cell.length_c   1.000
_cell.angle_alpha   90.00
_cell.angle_beta   90.00
_cell.angle_gamma   90.00
#
_symmetry.space_group_name_H-M   'P 1'
#
loop_
_entity.id
_entity.type
_entity.pdbx_description
1 polymer ?
#
loop_
_entity_poly.entity_id
_entity_poly.type
_entity_poly.pdbx_seq_one_letter_code
_entity_poly.pdbx_strand_id
1 'polypeptide(L)'
;MKRLKIGWLRAWVVAALVSCISAGLCIMVFYAGKDAQAGQALPHGGAASASVTSASRSGVSATVSPTLTPAPSASVKWTPTAQEAKKRAEALSMPLPAKPEGITQNTDDGAVATAKYAIELYNYTYATGNVNEYKSLCVSEKRSCVKTVASVQRLHSKGGWVSPINVVFTEGYVRKDAKDVVVQLRYYQPEAIEYSGTGERKLIASTKCVALLTLKYDGTEWKVEVIYIEDDK
;
A
#
# COMPACT_ATOMS: atom_id res chain seq x y z
N MET A 1 31.09 -47.58 14.45
CA MET A 1 31.45 -46.17 14.54
C MET A 1 31.43 -45.55 13.16
N LYS A 2 30.36 -44.88 12.78
CA LYS A 2 30.31 -44.06 11.54
C LYS A 2 29.60 -42.76 11.89
N ARG A 3 30.37 -41.69 12.00
CA ARG A 3 29.83 -40.33 12.17
C ARG A 3 29.32 -39.82 10.83
N LEU A 4 27.99 -39.68 10.70
CA LEU A 4 27.37 -39.03 9.55
C LEU A 4 27.51 -37.53 9.72
N LYS A 5 28.09 -36.89 8.71
CA LYS A 5 28.30 -35.42 8.63
C LYS A 5 26.98 -34.73 8.34
N ILE A 6 26.41 -34.12 9.36
CA ILE A 6 25.26 -33.21 9.24
C ILE A 6 25.82 -31.80 8.93
N GLY A 7 26.14 -31.57 7.69
CA GLY A 7 26.71 -30.29 7.25
C GLY A 7 26.11 -29.74 5.94
N TRP A 8 25.39 -30.54 5.20
CA TRP A 8 24.96 -30.16 3.85
C TRP A 8 23.49 -29.76 3.72
N LEU A 9 22.65 -30.04 4.71
CA LEU A 9 21.23 -29.65 4.64
C LEU A 9 20.97 -28.17 4.97
N ARG A 10 21.92 -27.47 5.60
CA ARG A 10 21.74 -26.05 5.94
C ARG A 10 22.04 -25.08 4.81
N ALA A 11 22.74 -25.49 3.78
CA ALA A 11 23.10 -24.65 2.63
C ALA A 11 21.98 -24.54 1.59
N TRP A 12 21.05 -25.48 1.53
CA TRP A 12 19.98 -25.48 0.52
C TRP A 12 18.74 -24.70 0.94
N VAL A 13 18.54 -24.47 2.24
CA VAL A 13 17.37 -23.69 2.73
C VAL A 13 17.56 -22.18 2.51
N VAL A 14 18.80 -21.71 2.45
CA VAL A 14 19.07 -20.27 2.23
C VAL A 14 19.01 -19.91 0.74
N ALA A 15 19.29 -20.85 -0.17
CA ALA A 15 19.25 -20.62 -1.61
C ALA A 15 17.84 -20.63 -2.20
N ALA A 16 16.87 -21.28 -1.54
CA ALA A 16 15.47 -21.35 -2.01
C ALA A 16 14.66 -20.08 -1.69
N LEU A 17 15.13 -19.23 -0.77
CA LEU A 17 14.45 -17.98 -0.39
C LEU A 17 14.76 -16.79 -1.28
N VAL A 18 15.68 -16.90 -2.23
CA VAL A 18 16.06 -15.78 -3.11
C VAL A 18 15.41 -15.87 -4.48
N SER A 19 14.79 -16.99 -4.85
CA SER A 19 14.31 -17.24 -6.23
C SER A 19 12.81 -17.03 -6.48
N CYS A 20 12.01 -16.63 -5.48
CA CYS A 20 10.56 -16.42 -5.64
C CYS A 20 10.14 -14.94 -5.61
N ILE A 21 10.97 -14.02 -6.12
CA ILE A 21 10.66 -12.58 -6.20
C ILE A 21 10.03 -12.20 -7.55
N SER A 22 9.42 -13.09 -8.26
CA SER A 22 8.76 -12.74 -9.52
C SER A 22 7.44 -13.46 -9.70
N ALA A 23 6.38 -12.88 -9.23
CA ALA A 23 4.97 -12.93 -9.64
C ALA A 23 4.04 -13.06 -8.43
N GLY A 24 3.26 -12.05 -8.13
CA GLY A 24 2.08 -12.14 -7.28
C GLY A 24 2.23 -11.53 -5.88
N LEU A 25 2.45 -10.24 -5.82
CA LEU A 25 2.35 -9.49 -4.56
C LEU A 25 0.91 -9.08 -4.33
N CYS A 26 0.27 -9.64 -3.31
CA CYS A 26 -0.91 -9.04 -2.68
C CYS A 26 -0.63 -7.59 -2.28
N ILE A 27 -1.41 -6.70 -2.79
CA ILE A 27 -1.72 -5.28 -2.50
C ILE A 27 -0.65 -4.41 -1.82
N MET A 28 0.28 -4.95 -1.03
CA MET A 28 1.20 -4.17 -0.19
C MET A 28 2.42 -3.59 -0.92
N VAL A 29 2.78 -4.03 -2.12
CA VAL A 29 4.07 -3.65 -2.75
C VAL A 29 3.91 -2.79 -4.00
N PHE A 30 2.69 -2.62 -4.56
CA PHE A 30 2.52 -1.95 -5.85
C PHE A 30 2.57 -0.40 -5.82
N TYR A 31 2.70 0.25 -4.67
CA TYR A 31 2.68 1.73 -4.62
C TYR A 31 4.05 2.40 -4.59
N ALA A 32 5.15 1.67 -4.69
CA ALA A 32 6.48 2.28 -4.54
C ALA A 32 7.28 2.46 -5.84
N GLY A 33 6.68 2.21 -7.03
CA GLY A 33 7.51 2.00 -8.22
C GLY A 33 7.22 2.81 -9.48
N LYS A 34 6.41 3.88 -9.48
CA LYS A 34 6.12 4.61 -10.74
C LYS A 34 6.37 6.13 -10.77
N ASP A 35 6.87 6.73 -9.71
CA ASP A 35 7.12 8.19 -9.70
C ASP A 35 8.61 8.60 -9.73
N ALA A 36 9.49 7.75 -10.25
CA ALA A 36 10.91 8.07 -10.36
C ALA A 36 11.42 7.99 -11.80
N GLN A 37 10.84 8.79 -12.72
CA GLN A 37 11.53 9.13 -13.98
C GLN A 37 10.85 10.29 -14.68
N ALA A 38 11.07 11.49 -14.17
CA ALA A 38 11.00 12.71 -14.96
C ALA A 38 11.87 13.76 -14.28
N GLY A 39 13.07 13.99 -14.78
CA GLY A 39 13.87 15.11 -14.34
C GLY A 39 15.36 14.92 -14.43
N GLN A 40 15.89 14.78 -15.63
CA GLN A 40 17.27 15.21 -15.91
C GLN A 40 17.35 15.66 -17.37
N ALA A 41 17.30 16.96 -17.55
CA ALA A 41 17.86 17.63 -18.71
C ALA A 41 18.77 18.72 -18.20
N LEU A 42 20.06 18.53 -18.26
CA LEU A 42 21.10 19.51 -18.02
C LEU A 42 21.40 20.28 -19.31
N PRO A 43 21.77 21.55 -19.21
CA PRO A 43 22.01 22.44 -20.34
C PRO A 43 23.49 22.53 -20.67
N HIS A 44 23.83 22.62 -21.94
CA HIS A 44 25.09 23.25 -22.43
C HIS A 44 24.69 23.83 -23.78
N GLY A 45 24.77 25.10 -24.00
CA GLY A 45 25.84 26.01 -24.02
C GLY A 45 26.40 26.05 -25.45
N GLY A 46 26.30 27.17 -26.16
CA GLY A 46 26.97 27.36 -27.43
C GLY A 46 26.36 28.48 -28.27
N ALA A 47 26.91 29.67 -28.09
CA ALA A 47 26.65 30.84 -28.93
C ALA A 47 27.25 30.68 -30.33
N ALA A 48 26.58 31.23 -31.33
CA ALA A 48 27.24 31.83 -32.49
C ALA A 48 26.26 32.76 -33.22
N SER A 49 26.69 34.01 -33.28
CA SER A 49 26.18 35.08 -34.13
C SER A 49 26.36 34.79 -35.61
N ALA A 50 25.43 35.20 -36.43
CA ALA A 50 25.74 35.78 -37.75
C ALA A 50 24.56 36.59 -38.27
N SER A 51 24.88 37.81 -38.58
CA SER A 51 24.06 38.86 -39.19
C SER A 51 23.84 38.65 -40.72
N VAL A 52 23.03 39.58 -41.24
CA VAL A 52 22.87 40.08 -42.64
C VAL A 52 21.77 39.36 -43.43
N THR A 53 20.83 40.00 -44.13
CA THR A 53 20.73 41.26 -44.83
C THR A 53 19.31 41.38 -45.39
N SER A 54 18.84 42.62 -45.47
CA SER A 54 17.57 43.06 -46.06
C SER A 54 17.31 42.66 -47.52
N ALA A 55 16.11 42.34 -47.84
CA ALA A 55 15.52 42.67 -49.15
C ALA A 55 14.01 42.80 -49.09
N SER A 56 13.57 44.01 -49.34
CA SER A 56 12.17 44.36 -49.63
C SER A 56 11.61 43.65 -50.85
N ARG A 57 10.34 43.18 -50.77
CA ARG A 57 9.35 43.35 -51.87
C ARG A 57 7.93 43.00 -51.44
N SER A 58 7.13 44.00 -51.54
CA SER A 58 5.71 44.12 -52.00
C SER A 58 4.76 42.93 -51.88
N GLY A 59 3.73 43.14 -51.08
CA GLY A 59 2.31 43.05 -51.43
C GLY A 59 1.75 41.69 -51.76
N VAL A 60 1.10 41.05 -50.78
CA VAL A 60 -0.16 40.33 -51.02
C VAL A 60 -0.99 40.43 -49.74
N SER A 61 -2.21 40.91 -49.88
CA SER A 61 -3.24 40.91 -48.82
C SER A 61 -3.51 39.46 -48.38
N ALA A 62 -3.01 39.08 -47.22
CA ALA A 62 -3.40 37.79 -46.63
C ALA A 62 -4.52 38.07 -45.63
N THR A 63 -5.69 37.53 -45.95
CA THR A 63 -6.85 37.37 -45.07
C THR A 63 -6.43 36.71 -43.80
N VAL A 64 -6.40 37.40 -42.68
CA VAL A 64 -6.16 36.85 -41.35
C VAL A 64 -7.35 36.01 -40.93
N SER A 65 -7.23 34.67 -41.10
CA SER A 65 -8.10 33.73 -40.40
C SER A 65 -7.87 33.91 -38.88
N PRO A 66 -8.93 34.06 -38.07
CA PRO A 66 -8.77 34.09 -36.64
C PRO A 66 -8.25 32.76 -36.14
N THR A 67 -7.02 32.74 -35.68
CA THR A 67 -6.46 31.61 -34.89
C THR A 67 -7.33 31.46 -33.68
N LEU A 68 -8.15 30.41 -33.65
CA LEU A 68 -8.87 29.98 -32.46
C LEU A 68 -7.84 29.53 -31.45
N THR A 69 -7.50 30.41 -30.52
CA THR A 69 -6.78 30.06 -29.29
C THR A 69 -7.61 28.97 -28.58
N PRO A 70 -7.09 27.75 -28.37
CA PRO A 70 -7.83 26.76 -27.61
C PRO A 70 -8.10 27.32 -26.23
N ALA A 71 -9.37 27.47 -25.87
CA ALA A 71 -9.78 27.83 -24.52
C ALA A 71 -9.16 26.82 -23.54
N PRO A 72 -8.63 27.27 -22.38
CA PRO A 72 -8.12 26.35 -21.37
C PRO A 72 -9.22 25.36 -21.02
N SER A 73 -8.97 24.09 -21.29
CA SER A 73 -9.89 22.99 -20.95
C SER A 73 -10.04 23.03 -19.44
N ALA A 74 -11.18 23.55 -18.95
CA ALA A 74 -11.50 23.50 -17.54
C ALA A 74 -11.47 22.02 -17.15
N SER A 75 -10.52 21.62 -16.32
CA SER A 75 -10.45 20.27 -15.74
C SER A 75 -11.75 20.05 -14.97
N VAL A 76 -12.65 19.25 -15.55
CA VAL A 76 -13.91 18.88 -14.91
C VAL A 76 -13.56 18.17 -13.61
N LYS A 77 -13.77 18.82 -12.49
CA LYS A 77 -13.57 18.21 -11.17
C LYS A 77 -14.55 17.04 -11.07
N TRP A 78 -14.02 15.81 -10.95
CA TRP A 78 -14.86 14.64 -10.77
C TRP A 78 -15.78 14.81 -9.55
N THR A 79 -17.05 14.47 -9.71
CA THR A 79 -18.04 14.49 -8.63
C THR A 79 -18.57 13.06 -8.47
N PRO A 80 -18.57 12.50 -7.25
CA PRO A 80 -19.08 11.15 -7.03
C PRO A 80 -20.58 11.08 -7.31
N THR A 81 -21.02 9.95 -7.83
CA THR A 81 -22.46 9.64 -7.93
C THR A 81 -23.08 9.54 -6.53
N ALA A 82 -24.40 9.68 -6.40
CA ALA A 82 -25.08 9.55 -5.12
C ALA A 82 -24.80 8.20 -4.44
N GLN A 83 -24.69 7.12 -5.24
CA GLN A 83 -24.38 5.79 -4.73
C GLN A 83 -22.94 5.72 -4.21
N GLU A 84 -21.97 6.31 -4.89
CA GLU A 84 -20.58 6.37 -4.44
C GLU A 84 -20.42 7.23 -3.19
N ALA A 85 -21.13 8.35 -3.13
CA ALA A 85 -21.15 9.19 -1.94
C ALA A 85 -21.69 8.43 -0.72
N LYS A 86 -22.74 7.62 -0.90
CA LYS A 86 -23.28 6.75 0.14
C LYS A 86 -22.25 5.70 0.59
N LYS A 87 -21.66 4.96 -0.35
CA LYS A 87 -20.62 3.96 -0.05
C LYS A 87 -19.41 4.57 0.66
N ARG A 88 -19.02 5.78 0.26
CA ARG A 88 -17.96 6.51 0.93
C ARG A 88 -18.33 6.86 2.37
N ALA A 89 -19.53 7.35 2.60
CA ALA A 89 -20.00 7.66 3.94
C ALA A 89 -20.03 6.41 4.84
N GLU A 90 -20.47 5.27 4.32
CA GLU A 90 -20.42 3.96 4.99
C GLU A 90 -18.98 3.56 5.36
N ALA A 91 -18.05 3.68 4.43
CA ALA A 91 -16.64 3.36 4.68
C ALA A 91 -16.03 4.28 5.75
N LEU A 92 -16.24 5.60 5.63
CA LEU A 92 -15.69 6.57 6.58
C LEU A 92 -16.32 6.46 7.99
N SER A 93 -17.52 5.91 8.10
CA SER A 93 -18.21 5.67 9.38
C SER A 93 -18.02 4.25 9.94
N MET A 94 -17.13 3.44 9.32
CA MET A 94 -16.80 2.12 9.83
C MET A 94 -16.38 2.20 11.31
N PRO A 95 -16.97 1.39 12.22
CA PRO A 95 -16.58 1.41 13.61
C PRO A 95 -15.15 0.90 13.80
N LEU A 96 -14.46 1.46 14.80
CA LEU A 96 -13.15 0.97 15.20
C LEU A 96 -13.28 -0.49 15.67
N PRO A 97 -12.43 -1.41 15.18
CA PRO A 97 -12.37 -2.77 15.67
C PRO A 97 -12.14 -2.81 17.19
N ALA A 98 -12.79 -3.74 17.87
CA ALA A 98 -12.66 -3.88 19.32
C ALA A 98 -11.27 -4.40 19.67
N LYS A 99 -10.58 -3.69 20.59
CA LYS A 99 -9.27 -4.12 21.08
C LYS A 99 -9.42 -5.41 21.89
N PRO A 100 -8.69 -6.50 21.55
CA PRO A 100 -8.85 -7.77 22.22
C PRO A 100 -8.28 -7.72 23.66
N GLU A 101 -8.95 -8.34 24.62
CA GLU A 101 -8.48 -8.44 26.00
C GLU A 101 -7.12 -9.16 26.09
N GLY A 102 -6.88 -10.15 25.24
CA GLY A 102 -5.64 -10.92 25.18
C GLY A 102 -4.40 -10.09 24.81
N ILE A 103 -4.53 -8.85 24.35
CA ILE A 103 -3.40 -8.01 23.93
C ILE A 103 -2.43 -7.74 25.08
N THR A 104 -2.90 -7.73 26.32
CA THR A 104 -2.11 -7.52 27.54
C THR A 104 -1.54 -8.81 28.14
N GLN A 105 -1.87 -9.96 27.55
CA GLN A 105 -1.43 -11.27 28.02
C GLN A 105 -0.22 -11.74 27.22
N ASN A 106 0.92 -11.95 27.89
CA ASN A 106 2.13 -12.49 27.26
C ASN A 106 2.01 -14.00 27.04
N THR A 107 1.07 -14.39 26.16
CA THR A 107 0.75 -15.77 25.79
C THR A 107 0.66 -15.90 24.26
N ASP A 108 0.74 -17.13 23.73
CA ASP A 108 0.55 -17.41 22.31
C ASP A 108 -0.85 -16.92 21.84
N ASP A 109 -1.89 -17.15 22.65
CA ASP A 109 -3.25 -16.72 22.34
C ASP A 109 -3.37 -15.19 22.30
N GLY A 110 -2.68 -14.50 23.23
CA GLY A 110 -2.60 -13.04 23.23
C GLY A 110 -1.90 -12.50 21.99
N ALA A 111 -0.82 -13.14 21.57
CA ALA A 111 -0.13 -12.79 20.32
C ALA A 111 -1.04 -13.01 19.09
N VAL A 112 -1.75 -14.13 19.02
CA VAL A 112 -2.69 -14.45 17.92
C VAL A 112 -3.85 -13.45 17.89
N ALA A 113 -4.44 -13.12 19.04
CA ALA A 113 -5.51 -12.12 19.13
C ALA A 113 -5.04 -10.74 18.64
N THR A 114 -3.82 -10.35 19.04
CA THR A 114 -3.19 -9.09 18.59
C THR A 114 -2.93 -9.08 17.08
N ALA A 115 -2.46 -10.19 16.52
CA ALA A 115 -2.22 -10.31 15.08
C ALA A 115 -3.52 -10.17 14.27
N LYS A 116 -4.62 -10.79 14.70
CA LYS A 116 -5.94 -10.63 14.07
C LYS A 116 -6.40 -9.17 14.12
N TYR A 117 -6.31 -8.56 15.30
CA TYR A 117 -6.64 -7.15 15.49
C TYR A 117 -5.81 -6.22 14.58
N ALA A 118 -4.53 -6.52 14.37
CA ALA A 118 -3.68 -5.74 13.47
C ALA A 118 -4.17 -5.79 12.01
N ILE A 119 -4.65 -6.94 11.53
CA ILE A 119 -5.22 -7.08 10.19
C ILE A 119 -6.57 -6.32 10.08
N GLU A 120 -7.40 -6.39 11.10
CA GLU A 120 -8.66 -5.63 11.14
C GLU A 120 -8.42 -4.12 11.14
N LEU A 121 -7.47 -3.64 11.97
CA LEU A 121 -7.06 -2.23 11.99
C LEU A 121 -6.44 -1.78 10.66
N TYR A 122 -5.68 -2.65 9.99
CA TYR A 122 -5.16 -2.36 8.67
C TYR A 122 -6.31 -2.03 7.69
N ASN A 123 -7.32 -2.88 7.60
CA ASN A 123 -8.48 -2.67 6.74
C ASN A 123 -9.29 -1.43 7.16
N TYR A 124 -9.50 -1.24 8.47
CA TYR A 124 -10.13 -0.05 9.03
C TYR A 124 -9.44 1.25 8.60
N THR A 125 -8.10 1.29 8.63
CA THR A 125 -7.39 2.52 8.25
C THR A 125 -7.56 2.87 6.77
N TYR A 126 -7.59 1.88 5.88
CA TYR A 126 -7.81 2.13 4.44
C TYR A 126 -9.26 2.55 4.14
N ALA A 127 -10.24 2.07 4.92
CA ALA A 127 -11.62 2.50 4.78
C ALA A 127 -11.83 3.92 5.32
N THR A 128 -11.34 4.23 6.52
CA THR A 128 -11.68 5.46 7.26
C THR A 128 -10.64 6.58 7.14
N GLY A 129 -9.39 6.27 6.85
CA GLY A 129 -8.25 7.22 6.93
C GLY A 129 -7.72 7.42 8.36
N ASN A 130 -8.39 6.87 9.39
CA ASN A 130 -7.95 7.00 10.76
C ASN A 130 -6.85 5.99 11.09
N VAL A 131 -5.64 6.47 11.30
CA VAL A 131 -4.44 5.65 11.53
C VAL A 131 -4.00 5.61 13.01
N ASN A 132 -4.73 6.25 13.91
CA ASN A 132 -4.24 6.46 15.29
C ASN A 132 -4.05 5.15 16.04
N GLU A 133 -5.06 4.29 16.06
CA GLU A 133 -4.99 3.01 16.78
C GLU A 133 -3.98 2.06 16.13
N TYR A 134 -3.92 2.03 14.78
CA TYR A 134 -2.91 1.26 14.05
C TYR A 134 -1.48 1.71 14.40
N LYS A 135 -1.24 3.01 14.51
CA LYS A 135 0.06 3.56 14.94
C LYS A 135 0.41 3.19 16.37
N SER A 136 -0.57 3.21 17.28
CA SER A 136 -0.34 2.85 18.69
C SER A 136 -0.01 1.36 18.86
N LEU A 137 -0.55 0.50 17.99
CA LEU A 137 -0.27 -0.92 17.98
C LEU A 137 1.12 -1.26 17.45
N CYS A 138 1.69 -0.40 16.60
CA CYS A 138 3.00 -0.62 16.00
C CYS A 138 4.16 -0.29 16.97
N VAL A 139 5.25 -1.05 16.86
CA VAL A 139 6.54 -0.56 17.39
C VAL A 139 6.93 0.66 16.55
N SER A 140 7.18 1.79 17.21
CA SER A 140 7.55 3.04 16.55
C SER A 140 8.74 2.83 15.62
N GLU A 141 8.71 3.51 14.46
CA GLU A 141 9.76 3.51 13.43
C GLU A 141 9.92 2.22 12.62
N LYS A 142 9.17 1.16 12.88
CA LYS A 142 9.23 -0.03 12.03
C LYS A 142 8.69 0.28 10.63
N ARG A 143 9.49 -0.07 9.62
CA ARG A 143 9.28 0.30 8.22
C ARG A 143 7.91 -0.12 7.67
N SER A 144 7.39 -1.27 8.05
CA SER A 144 6.07 -1.76 7.60
C SER A 144 4.95 -0.83 8.05
N CYS A 145 4.92 -0.46 9.33
CA CYS A 145 3.93 0.44 9.90
C CYS A 145 4.00 1.85 9.32
N VAL A 146 5.21 2.41 9.22
CA VAL A 146 5.43 3.74 8.61
C VAL A 146 4.93 3.79 7.16
N LYS A 147 5.22 2.74 6.38
CA LYS A 147 4.74 2.65 4.99
C LYS A 147 3.22 2.56 4.90
N THR A 148 2.58 1.75 5.72
CA THR A 148 1.11 1.63 5.75
C THR A 148 0.47 2.97 6.07
N VAL A 149 0.91 3.63 7.14
CA VAL A 149 0.40 4.95 7.55
C VAL A 149 0.55 5.97 6.41
N ALA A 150 1.73 6.06 5.80
CA ALA A 150 1.99 6.98 4.69
C ALA A 150 1.11 6.68 3.47
N SER A 151 0.85 5.40 3.17
CA SER A 151 0.00 4.98 2.05
C SER A 151 -1.46 5.38 2.30
N VAL A 152 -1.99 5.11 3.50
CA VAL A 152 -3.35 5.51 3.90
C VAL A 152 -3.51 7.03 3.83
N GLN A 153 -2.58 7.78 4.41
CA GLN A 153 -2.61 9.24 4.38
C GLN A 153 -2.57 9.79 2.95
N ARG A 154 -1.74 9.22 2.09
CA ARG A 154 -1.66 9.60 0.67
C ARG A 154 -2.97 9.32 -0.07
N LEU A 155 -3.60 8.16 0.16
CA LEU A 155 -4.88 7.80 -0.43
C LEU A 155 -5.96 8.81 -0.05
N HIS A 156 -6.14 9.03 1.26
CA HIS A 156 -7.19 9.90 1.78
C HIS A 156 -6.96 11.39 1.50
N SER A 157 -5.70 11.87 1.51
CA SER A 157 -5.38 13.28 1.16
C SER A 157 -5.72 13.62 -0.28
N LYS A 158 -5.73 12.62 -1.16
CA LYS A 158 -6.18 12.75 -2.55
C LYS A 158 -7.68 12.52 -2.72
N GLY A 159 -8.43 12.33 -1.63
CA GLY A 159 -9.87 12.06 -1.66
C GLY A 159 -10.26 10.62 -1.94
N GLY A 160 -9.27 9.70 -2.00
CA GLY A 160 -9.51 8.27 -2.20
C GLY A 160 -9.90 7.55 -0.90
N TRP A 161 -10.37 6.31 -1.04
CA TRP A 161 -10.78 5.44 0.06
C TRP A 161 -10.95 3.99 -0.44
N VAL A 162 -11.03 3.04 0.48
CA VAL A 162 -11.31 1.63 0.15
C VAL A 162 -12.65 1.23 0.76
N SER A 163 -13.46 0.46 0.03
CA SER A 163 -14.69 -0.11 0.61
C SER A 163 -14.36 -1.02 1.79
N PRO A 164 -15.23 -1.12 2.81
CA PRO A 164 -14.98 -1.95 3.99
C PRO A 164 -14.60 -3.38 3.63
N ILE A 165 -13.55 -3.90 4.25
CA ILE A 165 -13.09 -5.28 4.09
C ILE A 165 -13.26 -5.99 5.43
N ASN A 166 -14.22 -6.92 5.50
CA ASN A 166 -14.43 -7.77 6.66
C ASN A 166 -13.80 -9.13 6.37
N VAL A 167 -12.59 -9.35 6.87
CA VAL A 167 -11.86 -10.60 6.68
C VAL A 167 -12.44 -11.72 7.54
N VAL A 168 -12.33 -12.96 7.07
CA VAL A 168 -12.75 -14.15 7.81
C VAL A 168 -11.50 -14.97 8.12
N PHE A 169 -11.07 -14.98 9.38
CA PHE A 169 -9.94 -15.78 9.82
C PHE A 169 -10.33 -17.25 9.86
N THR A 170 -9.47 -18.10 9.24
CA THR A 170 -9.65 -19.55 9.21
C THR A 170 -8.64 -20.25 10.10
N GLU A 171 -7.46 -19.65 10.31
CA GLU A 171 -6.40 -20.23 11.13
C GLU A 171 -5.54 -19.12 11.74
N GLY A 172 -4.95 -19.39 12.91
CA GLY A 172 -3.98 -18.50 13.54
C GLY A 172 -3.18 -19.22 14.63
N TYR A 173 -1.85 -19.14 14.55
CA TYR A 173 -0.96 -19.76 15.53
C TYR A 173 0.41 -19.06 15.57
N VAL A 174 1.12 -19.24 16.69
CA VAL A 174 2.51 -18.81 16.83
C VAL A 174 3.44 -19.86 16.25
N ARG A 175 4.33 -19.46 15.36
CA ARG A 175 5.33 -20.34 14.75
C ARG A 175 6.42 -20.71 15.77
N LYS A 176 6.65 -22.00 15.96
CA LYS A 176 7.67 -22.50 16.90
C LYS A 176 9.07 -22.62 16.27
N ASP A 177 9.17 -22.49 14.94
CA ASP A 177 10.43 -22.54 14.18
C ASP A 177 11.11 -21.16 14.03
N ALA A 178 10.47 -20.10 14.50
CA ALA A 178 11.00 -18.73 14.47
C ALA A 178 11.77 -18.39 15.75
N LYS A 179 12.78 -17.53 15.61
CA LYS A 179 13.54 -16.97 16.76
C LYS A 179 12.71 -15.92 17.51
N ASP A 180 11.99 -15.10 16.77
CA ASP A 180 11.09 -14.07 17.27
C ASP A 180 9.67 -14.62 17.36
N VAL A 181 8.77 -13.94 18.08
CA VAL A 181 7.36 -14.32 18.10
C VAL A 181 6.73 -13.95 16.77
N VAL A 182 6.55 -14.96 15.91
CA VAL A 182 5.91 -14.82 14.61
C VAL A 182 4.56 -15.52 14.64
N VAL A 183 3.50 -14.76 14.41
CA VAL A 183 2.15 -15.29 14.24
C VAL A 183 1.88 -15.49 12.76
N GLN A 184 1.42 -16.68 12.40
CA GLN A 184 0.85 -16.96 11.09
C GLN A 184 -0.67 -16.94 11.17
N LEU A 185 -1.29 -16.16 10.30
CA LEU A 185 -2.74 -16.13 10.13
C LEU A 185 -3.08 -16.60 8.73
N ARG A 186 -4.16 -17.37 8.58
CA ARG A 186 -4.84 -17.62 7.31
C ARG A 186 -6.21 -16.99 7.36
N TYR A 187 -6.59 -16.31 6.31
CA TYR A 187 -7.90 -15.68 6.25
C TYR A 187 -8.37 -15.51 4.80
N TYR A 188 -9.68 -15.42 4.65
CA TYR A 188 -10.31 -15.03 3.41
C TYR A 188 -10.54 -13.53 3.43
N GLN A 189 -10.07 -12.86 2.37
CA GLN A 189 -10.35 -11.46 2.09
C GLN A 189 -11.44 -11.39 1.02
N PRO A 190 -12.61 -10.80 1.30
CA PRO A 190 -13.65 -10.60 0.29
C PRO A 190 -13.22 -9.55 -0.73
N GLU A 191 -13.95 -9.50 -1.85
CA GLU A 191 -13.80 -8.47 -2.86
C GLU A 191 -14.03 -7.08 -2.26
N ALA A 192 -13.22 -6.11 -2.71
CA ALA A 192 -13.34 -4.72 -2.32
C ALA A 192 -13.02 -3.80 -3.51
N ILE A 193 -13.30 -2.52 -3.36
CA ILE A 193 -13.00 -1.51 -4.37
C ILE A 193 -12.20 -0.39 -3.72
N GLU A 194 -11.05 -0.07 -4.32
CA GLU A 194 -10.31 1.14 -4.04
C GLU A 194 -10.82 2.23 -4.99
N TYR A 195 -11.20 3.37 -4.44
CA TYR A 195 -11.63 4.56 -5.15
C TYR A 195 -10.53 5.61 -5.07
N SER A 196 -10.18 6.20 -6.20
CA SER A 196 -9.35 7.39 -6.24
C SER A 196 -10.19 8.65 -6.06
N GLY A 197 -9.56 9.76 -5.66
CA GLY A 197 -10.24 11.07 -5.60
C GLY A 197 -10.58 11.65 -6.99
N THR A 198 -10.16 10.99 -8.07
CA THR A 198 -10.46 11.37 -9.46
C THR A 198 -11.55 10.51 -10.09
N GLY A 199 -12.17 9.58 -9.33
CA GLY A 199 -13.25 8.71 -9.81
C GLY A 199 -12.80 7.39 -10.41
N GLU A 200 -11.51 7.12 -10.45
CA GLU A 200 -10.98 5.83 -10.86
C GLU A 200 -11.29 4.76 -9.81
N ARG A 201 -11.64 3.57 -10.25
CA ARG A 201 -11.98 2.44 -9.40
C ARG A 201 -11.03 1.28 -9.71
N LYS A 202 -10.44 0.72 -8.69
CA LYS A 202 -9.60 -0.48 -8.79
C LYS A 202 -10.24 -1.61 -7.99
N LEU A 203 -10.52 -2.70 -8.69
CA LEU A 203 -11.01 -3.92 -8.05
C LEU A 203 -9.88 -4.56 -7.24
N ILE A 204 -10.17 -4.87 -5.99
CA ILE A 204 -9.40 -5.72 -5.10
C ILE A 204 -10.12 -7.07 -5.11
N ALA A 205 -9.57 -8.04 -5.83
CA ALA A 205 -10.21 -9.35 -5.95
C ALA A 205 -10.26 -10.09 -4.60
N SER A 206 -11.29 -10.92 -4.43
CA SER A 206 -11.34 -11.82 -3.29
C SER A 206 -10.21 -12.85 -3.37
N THR A 207 -9.58 -13.15 -2.24
CA THR A 207 -8.46 -14.10 -2.18
C THR A 207 -8.34 -14.73 -0.80
N LYS A 208 -7.67 -15.90 -0.75
CA LYS A 208 -7.17 -16.46 0.50
C LYS A 208 -5.79 -15.88 0.75
N CYS A 209 -5.53 -15.42 1.97
CA CYS A 209 -4.29 -14.79 2.35
C CYS A 209 -3.60 -15.56 3.48
N VAL A 210 -2.28 -15.55 3.43
CA VAL A 210 -1.42 -15.87 4.57
C VAL A 210 -0.76 -14.58 5.04
N ALA A 211 -0.90 -14.26 6.32
CA ALA A 211 -0.18 -13.16 6.94
C ALA A 211 0.83 -13.68 7.97
N LEU A 212 2.05 -13.15 7.93
CA LEU A 212 3.08 -13.37 8.93
C LEU A 212 3.32 -12.05 9.67
N LEU A 213 3.06 -12.06 10.97
CA LEU A 213 3.25 -10.90 11.83
C LEU A 213 4.34 -11.19 12.85
N THR A 214 5.40 -10.39 12.84
CA THR A 214 6.38 -10.39 13.94
C THR A 214 5.87 -9.48 15.03
N LEU A 215 5.75 -10.01 16.23
CA LEU A 215 5.22 -9.33 17.41
C LEU A 215 6.27 -9.26 18.50
N LYS A 216 6.16 -8.23 19.33
CA LYS A 216 6.97 -8.03 20.52
C LYS A 216 6.07 -7.67 21.68
N TYR A 217 6.23 -8.38 22.82
CA TYR A 217 5.62 -7.97 24.08
C TYR A 217 6.50 -6.91 24.75
N ASP A 218 5.95 -5.73 25.02
CA ASP A 218 6.72 -4.60 25.57
C ASP A 218 6.75 -4.56 27.12
N GLY A 219 6.14 -5.55 27.75
CA GLY A 219 5.97 -5.63 29.20
C GLY A 219 4.55 -5.28 29.66
N THR A 220 3.75 -4.66 28.80
CA THR A 220 2.36 -4.27 29.07
C THR A 220 1.40 -4.83 28.05
N GLU A 221 1.76 -4.80 26.77
CA GLU A 221 0.93 -5.30 25.68
C GLU A 221 1.77 -5.77 24.48
N TRP A 222 1.14 -6.55 23.60
CA TRP A 222 1.75 -6.95 22.35
C TRP A 222 1.78 -5.78 21.35
N LYS A 223 2.93 -5.61 20.69
CA LYS A 223 3.17 -4.64 19.61
C LYS A 223 3.54 -5.33 18.33
N VAL A 224 3.17 -4.75 17.20
CA VAL A 224 3.50 -5.24 15.85
C VAL A 224 4.81 -4.60 15.38
N GLU A 225 5.76 -5.43 14.96
CA GLU A 225 7.01 -4.98 14.34
C GLU A 225 6.97 -5.07 12.82
N VAL A 226 6.49 -6.19 12.30
CA VAL A 226 6.43 -6.45 10.85
C VAL A 226 5.11 -7.11 10.51
N ILE A 227 4.54 -6.72 9.39
CA ILE A 227 3.41 -7.40 8.74
C ILE A 227 3.86 -7.75 7.32
N TYR A 228 3.73 -9.02 6.97
CA TYR A 228 3.91 -9.54 5.63
C TYR A 228 2.64 -10.31 5.25
N ILE A 229 2.08 -10.02 4.07
CA ILE A 229 0.86 -10.66 3.57
C ILE A 229 1.12 -11.16 2.16
N GLU A 230 0.69 -12.36 1.86
CA GLU A 230 0.76 -12.97 0.53
C GLU A 230 -0.51 -13.76 0.22
N ASP A 231 -0.74 -14.06 -1.06
CA ASP A 231 -1.80 -14.96 -1.49
C ASP A 231 -1.48 -16.39 -1.06
N ASP A 232 -2.48 -17.08 -0.46
CA ASP A 232 -2.40 -18.51 -0.14
C ASP A 232 -2.64 -19.31 -1.44
N LYS A 233 -1.56 -19.85 -2.00
CA LYS A 233 -1.55 -20.60 -3.27
C LYS A 233 -1.89 -22.07 -3.07
#